data_051ca3298c412478a9ab5d1ca891a6b6
#
_entry.id   051ca3298c412478a9ab5d1ca891a6b6
#
_cell.length_a   1.000
_cell.length_b   1.000
_cell.length_c   1.000
_cell.angle_alpha   90.00
_cell.angle_beta   90.00
_cell.angle_gamma   90.00
#
_symmetry.space_group_name_H-M   'P 1'
#
loop_
_entity.id
_entity.type
_entity.pdbx_description
1 polymer ?
#
loop_
_entity_poly.entity_id
_entity_poly.type
_entity_poly.pdbx_seq_one_letter_code
_entity_poly.pdbx_strand_id
1 'polypeptide(L)'
;MNVLVMADVGDRSDRLVSYFRHAGQDVRLFPLELELLDVAEPLAGLEPELVLLEAVRREADVARLCETLRRRVAAPIVVLLEDVTGAQVVAALRAGADDVLPVTLSMAELDARIDAILRRTSDGDFGPSGGYVDPYLRVDLSRRRVTAGGHLVKLSPTEFSLFSHLVENRGRLVSQDEAIEAVWERGDLPTHSKMLSLYIGYLRRKLEADPCRPRYIHTRYGKGYWFGGPYDREPA
;
A
#
# COMPACT_ATOMS: atom_id res chain seq x y z
N MET A 1 9.58 -16.32 -1.05
CA MET A 1 9.26 -14.91 -1.29
C MET A 1 10.51 -14.18 -1.77
N ASN A 2 10.36 -13.36 -2.80
CA ASN A 2 11.46 -12.56 -3.36
C ASN A 2 11.46 -11.18 -2.69
N VAL A 3 12.47 -10.90 -1.88
CA VAL A 3 12.60 -9.65 -1.12
C VAL A 3 13.66 -8.77 -1.78
N LEU A 4 13.26 -7.56 -2.15
CA LEU A 4 14.18 -6.52 -2.59
C LEU A 4 14.50 -5.60 -1.41
N VAL A 5 15.76 -5.54 -1.01
CA VAL A 5 16.25 -4.61 0.00
C VAL A 5 17.01 -3.51 -0.71
N MET A 6 16.60 -2.27 -0.53
CA MET A 6 17.33 -1.09 -1.00
C MET A 6 17.81 -0.32 0.23
N ALA A 7 19.12 -0.29 0.43
CA ALA A 7 19.71 0.28 1.63
C ALA A 7 21.11 0.82 1.36
N ASP A 8 21.58 1.73 2.21
CA ASP A 8 23.01 2.03 2.29
C ASP A 8 23.75 0.79 2.85
N VAL A 9 24.81 0.37 2.17
CA VAL A 9 25.57 -0.83 2.57
C VAL A 9 26.21 -0.62 3.95
N GLY A 10 25.90 -1.52 4.89
CA GLY A 10 26.42 -1.46 6.26
C GLY A 10 25.84 -2.56 7.16
N ASP A 11 26.26 -2.56 8.42
CA ASP A 11 25.91 -3.60 9.40
C ASP A 11 24.41 -3.86 9.54
N ARG A 12 23.59 -2.86 9.29
CA ARG A 12 22.13 -2.97 9.40
C ARG A 12 21.52 -3.65 8.19
N SER A 13 21.88 -3.20 6.99
CA SER A 13 21.44 -3.85 5.74
C SER A 13 21.85 -5.31 5.73
N ASP A 14 23.06 -5.64 6.24
CA ASP A 14 23.54 -7.00 6.37
C ASP A 14 22.67 -7.82 7.34
N ARG A 15 22.21 -7.22 8.45
CA ARG A 15 21.30 -7.88 9.39
C ARG A 15 19.94 -8.14 8.77
N LEU A 16 19.36 -7.17 8.03
CA LEU A 16 18.10 -7.36 7.32
C LEU A 16 18.22 -8.50 6.31
N VAL A 17 19.25 -8.44 5.47
CA VAL A 17 19.51 -9.49 4.47
C VAL A 17 19.68 -10.86 5.12
N SER A 18 20.50 -10.93 6.18
CA SER A 18 20.74 -12.18 6.91
C SER A 18 19.46 -12.73 7.53
N TYR A 19 18.64 -11.87 8.15
CA TYR A 19 17.37 -12.26 8.76
C TYR A 19 16.45 -12.93 7.75
N PHE A 20 16.17 -12.26 6.63
CA PHE A 20 15.27 -12.80 5.61
C PHE A 20 15.82 -14.04 4.90
N ARG A 21 17.14 -14.11 4.68
CA ARG A 21 17.78 -15.31 4.13
C ARG A 21 17.67 -16.51 5.08
N HIS A 22 17.87 -16.31 6.39
CA HIS A 22 17.66 -17.38 7.38
C HIS A 22 16.21 -17.85 7.47
N ALA A 23 15.26 -16.97 7.17
CA ALA A 23 13.85 -17.32 7.04
C ALA A 23 13.52 -18.01 5.69
N GLY A 24 14.53 -18.34 4.87
CA GLY A 24 14.35 -19.04 3.58
C GLY A 24 13.85 -18.15 2.45
N GLN A 25 13.99 -16.84 2.56
CA GLN A 25 13.60 -15.90 1.51
C GLN A 25 14.73 -15.66 0.52
N ASP A 26 14.40 -15.44 -0.76
CA ASP A 26 15.37 -14.96 -1.76
C ASP A 26 15.51 -13.45 -1.62
N VAL A 27 16.70 -12.99 -1.20
CA VAL A 27 16.94 -11.58 -0.88
C VAL A 27 17.98 -11.00 -1.81
N ARG A 28 17.60 -9.92 -2.50
CA ARG A 28 18.53 -9.10 -3.28
C ARG A 28 18.71 -7.75 -2.60
N LEU A 29 19.98 -7.39 -2.37
CA LEU A 29 20.38 -6.10 -1.83
C LEU A 29 20.85 -5.20 -2.97
N PHE A 30 20.28 -4.01 -3.05
CA PHE A 30 20.74 -2.93 -3.91
C PHE A 30 21.17 -1.74 -3.06
N PRO A 31 22.37 -1.18 -3.32
CA PRO A 31 22.80 0.04 -2.65
C PRO A 31 21.90 1.22 -3.03
N LEU A 32 21.65 2.07 -2.04
CA LEU A 32 20.82 3.27 -2.20
C LEU A 32 21.69 4.41 -2.76
N GLU A 33 22.15 4.31 -4.00
CA GLU A 33 22.91 5.38 -4.66
C GLU A 33 21.97 6.35 -5.38
N LEU A 34 22.21 7.66 -5.20
CA LEU A 34 21.35 8.74 -5.74
C LEU A 34 21.28 8.77 -7.27
N GLU A 35 22.26 8.22 -7.96
CA GLU A 35 22.28 8.15 -9.41
C GLU A 35 21.41 7.02 -9.97
N LEU A 36 20.96 6.09 -9.12
CA LEU A 36 20.03 4.99 -9.45
C LEU A 36 18.56 5.44 -9.54
N LEU A 37 18.29 6.71 -9.81
CA LEU A 37 16.95 7.13 -10.23
C LEU A 37 16.53 6.47 -11.56
N ASP A 38 17.45 5.82 -12.22
CA ASP A 38 17.17 4.83 -13.27
C ASP A 38 17.12 3.42 -12.69
N VAL A 39 16.18 3.18 -11.77
CA VAL A 39 15.88 1.85 -11.19
C VAL A 39 15.41 0.84 -12.27
N ALA A 40 15.58 1.13 -13.54
CA ALA A 40 15.12 0.28 -14.62
C ALA A 40 15.96 -1.00 -14.72
N GLU A 41 17.27 -0.89 -14.68
CA GLU A 41 18.16 -2.05 -14.80
C GLU A 41 18.13 -2.97 -13.57
N PRO A 42 18.20 -2.46 -12.32
CA PRO A 42 18.14 -3.33 -11.15
C PRO A 42 16.82 -4.09 -11.01
N LEU A 43 15.71 -3.56 -11.54
CA LEU A 43 14.40 -4.19 -11.50
C LEU A 43 14.09 -5.01 -12.75
N ALA A 44 14.93 -4.97 -13.78
CA ALA A 44 14.70 -5.71 -15.00
C ALA A 44 14.72 -7.23 -14.71
N GLY A 45 13.59 -7.88 -14.93
CA GLY A 45 13.41 -9.31 -14.66
C GLY A 45 13.25 -9.68 -13.19
N LEU A 46 13.10 -8.70 -12.28
CA LEU A 46 12.75 -8.91 -10.89
C LEU A 46 11.25 -8.71 -10.70
N GLU A 47 10.60 -9.72 -10.15
CA GLU A 47 9.24 -9.61 -9.62
C GLU A 47 9.32 -9.73 -8.09
N PRO A 48 9.64 -8.64 -7.38
CA PRO A 48 9.69 -8.69 -5.93
C PRO A 48 8.27 -8.86 -5.37
N GLU A 49 8.17 -9.64 -4.31
CA GLU A 49 6.95 -9.79 -3.52
C GLU A 49 6.95 -8.82 -2.32
N LEU A 50 8.11 -8.27 -1.98
CA LEU A 50 8.30 -7.25 -0.95
C LEU A 50 9.47 -6.34 -1.32
N VAL A 51 9.32 -5.03 -1.10
CA VAL A 51 10.40 -4.05 -1.18
C VAL A 51 10.61 -3.42 0.19
N LEU A 52 11.83 -3.52 0.71
CA LEU A 52 12.28 -2.82 1.92
C LEU A 52 13.20 -1.69 1.50
N LEU A 53 12.80 -0.46 1.81
CA LEU A 53 13.58 0.74 1.53
C LEU A 53 14.13 1.30 2.84
N GLU A 54 15.41 1.05 3.14
CA GLU A 54 16.09 1.60 4.31
C GLU A 54 16.82 2.89 3.96
N ALA A 55 16.29 4.03 4.39
CA ALA A 55 16.79 5.35 4.03
C ALA A 55 17.22 6.14 5.27
N VAL A 56 18.29 5.68 5.93
CA VAL A 56 18.81 6.27 7.18
C VAL A 56 19.47 7.64 6.96
N ARG A 57 20.11 7.86 5.83
CA ARG A 57 20.89 9.07 5.57
C ARG A 57 20.29 10.00 4.50
N ARG A 58 19.18 9.64 3.90
CA ARG A 58 18.64 10.30 2.69
C ARG A 58 17.14 10.54 2.74
N GLU A 59 16.69 11.06 3.86
CA GLU A 59 15.26 11.29 4.12
C GLU A 59 14.55 12.16 3.08
N ALA A 60 15.27 13.12 2.47
CA ALA A 60 14.70 14.02 1.46
C ALA A 60 14.33 13.29 0.14
N ASP A 61 14.96 12.17 -0.17
CA ASP A 61 14.79 11.45 -1.43
C ASP A 61 13.80 10.26 -1.34
N VAL A 62 13.36 9.89 -0.13
CA VAL A 62 12.51 8.73 0.11
C VAL A 62 11.21 8.80 -0.69
N ALA A 63 10.53 9.92 -0.69
CA ALA A 63 9.29 10.09 -1.44
C ALA A 63 9.49 9.86 -2.94
N ARG A 64 10.56 10.41 -3.52
CA ARG A 64 10.90 10.24 -4.93
C ARG A 64 11.24 8.79 -5.27
N LEU A 65 11.95 8.11 -4.39
CA LEU A 65 12.25 6.68 -4.52
C LEU A 65 10.97 5.84 -4.48
N CYS A 66 10.08 6.10 -3.53
CA CYS A 66 8.78 5.43 -3.43
C CYS A 66 7.94 5.63 -4.70
N GLU A 67 7.85 6.86 -5.22
CA GLU A 67 7.14 7.13 -6.48
C GLU A 67 7.74 6.35 -7.65
N THR A 68 9.05 6.33 -7.76
CA THR A 68 9.77 5.62 -8.83
C THR A 68 9.54 4.12 -8.75
N LEU A 69 9.66 3.55 -7.56
CA LEU A 69 9.40 2.13 -7.31
C LEU A 69 7.92 1.79 -7.60
N ARG A 70 6.98 2.59 -7.10
CA ARG A 70 5.55 2.32 -7.27
C ARG A 70 5.08 2.32 -8.73
N ARG A 71 5.75 3.06 -9.60
CA ARG A 71 5.47 3.00 -11.05
C ARG A 71 5.86 1.66 -11.67
N ARG A 72 6.75 0.91 -11.05
CA ARG A 72 7.39 -0.29 -11.62
C ARG A 72 6.98 -1.59 -10.93
N VAL A 73 6.74 -1.56 -9.60
CA VAL A 73 6.39 -2.74 -8.83
C VAL A 73 5.01 -2.62 -8.22
N ALA A 74 4.28 -3.74 -8.22
CA ALA A 74 3.02 -3.88 -7.50
C ALA A 74 3.21 -4.36 -6.05
N ALA A 75 4.41 -4.88 -5.73
CA ALA A 75 4.76 -5.37 -4.40
C ALA A 75 4.63 -4.30 -3.31
N PRO A 76 4.37 -4.68 -2.05
CA PRO A 76 4.42 -3.78 -0.92
C PRO A 76 5.78 -3.10 -0.80
N ILE A 77 5.76 -1.80 -0.48
CA ILE A 77 6.95 -0.99 -0.21
C ILE A 77 6.91 -0.57 1.25
N VAL A 78 7.80 -1.11 2.06
CA VAL A 78 7.98 -0.74 3.47
C VAL A 78 9.23 0.11 3.60
N VAL A 79 9.06 1.31 4.15
CA VAL A 79 10.17 2.26 4.36
C VAL A 79 10.64 2.20 5.81
N LEU A 80 11.95 2.15 5.99
CA LEU A 80 12.62 2.16 7.29
C LEU A 80 13.40 3.47 7.43
N LEU A 81 13.05 4.29 8.45
CA LEU A 81 13.68 5.59 8.73
C LEU A 81 14.30 5.60 10.13
N GLU A 82 15.33 6.39 10.32
CA GLU A 82 15.95 6.60 11.63
C GLU A 82 15.05 7.48 12.50
N ASP A 83 14.72 8.67 12.00
CA ASP A 83 13.81 9.59 12.64
C ASP A 83 12.49 9.63 11.89
N VAL A 84 11.43 9.10 12.51
CA VAL A 84 10.11 9.04 11.90
C VAL A 84 9.30 10.27 12.30
N THR A 85 9.27 11.27 11.45
CA THR A 85 8.41 12.44 11.64
C THR A 85 7.08 12.28 10.90
N GLY A 86 6.01 12.89 11.43
CA GLY A 86 4.70 12.84 10.77
C GLY A 86 4.72 13.37 9.33
N ALA A 87 5.60 14.34 9.01
CA ALA A 87 5.75 14.88 7.68
C ALA A 87 6.37 13.85 6.70
N GLN A 88 7.39 13.12 7.15
CA GLN A 88 8.05 12.08 6.37
C GLN A 88 7.13 10.89 6.12
N VAL A 89 6.40 10.46 7.15
CA VAL A 89 5.37 9.40 7.02
C VAL A 89 4.36 9.79 5.95
N VAL A 90 3.80 10.99 6.02
CA VAL A 90 2.82 11.47 5.05
C VAL A 90 3.43 11.55 3.65
N ALA A 91 4.67 12.04 3.52
CA ALA A 91 5.35 12.15 2.22
C ALA A 91 5.60 10.78 1.60
N ALA A 92 6.14 9.82 2.34
CA ALA A 92 6.44 8.47 1.85
C ALA A 92 5.15 7.70 1.48
N LEU A 93 4.11 7.76 2.33
CA LEU A 93 2.83 7.14 2.03
C LEU A 93 2.16 7.78 0.80
N ARG A 94 2.24 9.11 0.65
CA ARG A 94 1.79 9.82 -0.56
C ARG A 94 2.52 9.36 -1.81
N ALA A 95 3.76 9.04 -1.68
CA ALA A 95 4.62 8.57 -2.76
C ALA A 95 4.43 7.08 -3.08
N GLY A 96 3.58 6.36 -2.34
CA GLY A 96 3.19 4.98 -2.61
C GLY A 96 3.84 3.94 -1.70
N ALA A 97 4.44 4.32 -0.58
CA ALA A 97 4.81 3.36 0.47
C ALA A 97 3.55 2.75 1.11
N ASP A 98 3.60 1.50 1.51
CA ASP A 98 2.53 0.79 2.20
C ASP A 98 2.64 0.92 3.73
N ASP A 99 3.88 1.10 4.24
CA ASP A 99 4.13 1.43 5.65
C ASP A 99 5.46 2.19 5.79
N VAL A 100 5.58 2.94 6.91
CA VAL A 100 6.79 3.68 7.29
C VAL A 100 7.10 3.40 8.74
N LEU A 101 8.24 2.77 8.99
CA LEU A 101 8.62 2.22 10.27
C LEU A 101 9.97 2.78 10.74
N PRO A 102 10.16 2.92 12.06
CA PRO A 102 11.48 3.28 12.57
C PRO A 102 12.44 2.10 12.45
N VAL A 103 13.68 2.38 12.09
CA VAL A 103 14.76 1.38 12.02
C VAL A 103 15.10 0.76 13.38
N THR A 104 14.60 1.34 14.47
CA THR A 104 14.80 0.85 15.85
C THR A 104 13.89 -0.32 16.20
N LEU A 105 12.92 -0.68 15.34
CA LEU A 105 12.06 -1.84 15.52
C LEU A 105 12.88 -3.13 15.67
N SER A 106 12.39 -4.02 16.53
CA SER A 106 12.90 -5.39 16.57
C SER A 106 12.59 -6.13 15.26
N MET A 107 13.45 -7.10 14.88
CA MET A 107 13.18 -7.93 13.70
C MET A 107 11.84 -8.66 13.80
N ALA A 108 11.46 -9.10 15.01
CA ALA A 108 10.18 -9.78 15.24
C ALA A 108 8.97 -8.85 14.99
N GLU A 109 9.08 -7.57 15.37
CA GLU A 109 8.03 -6.59 15.12
C GLU A 109 7.97 -6.20 13.64
N LEU A 110 9.12 -6.02 13.00
CA LEU A 110 9.20 -5.78 11.56
C LEU A 110 8.56 -6.93 10.79
N ASP A 111 8.87 -8.18 11.15
CA ASP A 111 8.32 -9.38 10.53
C ASP A 111 6.80 -9.46 10.69
N ALA A 112 6.30 -9.23 11.90
CA ALA A 112 4.86 -9.21 12.17
C ALA A 112 4.11 -8.15 11.33
N ARG A 113 4.71 -6.97 11.14
CA ARG A 113 4.13 -5.91 10.28
C ARG A 113 4.18 -6.27 8.81
N ILE A 114 5.30 -6.83 8.35
CA ILE A 114 5.43 -7.34 6.98
C ILE A 114 4.41 -8.44 6.73
N ASP A 115 4.28 -9.40 7.65
CA ASP A 115 3.28 -10.46 7.55
C ASP A 115 1.85 -9.90 7.49
N ALA A 116 1.54 -8.88 8.29
CA ALA A 116 0.26 -8.21 8.23
C ALA A 116 0.00 -7.55 6.85
N ILE A 117 1.03 -6.94 6.25
CA ILE A 117 0.96 -6.36 4.90
C ILE A 117 0.82 -7.48 3.86
N LEU A 118 1.60 -8.55 3.96
CA LEU A 118 1.60 -9.67 3.02
C LEU A 118 0.32 -10.50 3.09
N ARG A 119 -0.26 -10.73 4.27
CA ARG A 119 -1.59 -11.37 4.40
C ARG A 119 -2.64 -10.62 3.59
N ARG A 120 -2.63 -9.31 3.59
CA ARG A 120 -3.52 -8.49 2.76
C ARG A 120 -3.29 -8.70 1.25
N THR A 121 -2.12 -9.21 0.87
CA THR A 121 -1.82 -9.56 -0.52
C THR A 121 -2.12 -11.01 -0.87
N SER A 122 -2.06 -11.91 0.12
CA SER A 122 -2.12 -13.37 -0.06
C SER A 122 -3.51 -13.96 0.22
N ASP A 123 -4.34 -13.28 1.03
CA ASP A 123 -5.68 -13.75 1.33
C ASP A 123 -6.62 -13.58 0.13
N GLY A 124 -6.44 -14.50 -0.83
CA GLY A 124 -7.44 -14.83 -1.83
C GLY A 124 -8.67 -15.54 -1.26
N ASP A 125 -8.89 -15.47 0.06
CA ASP A 125 -10.06 -16.02 0.73
C ASP A 125 -11.13 -14.95 0.96
N PHE A 126 -11.40 -14.20 -0.10
CA PHE A 126 -12.65 -13.47 -0.20
C PHE A 126 -13.69 -14.43 -0.74
N GLY A 127 -14.72 -14.64 0.06
CA GLY A 127 -15.83 -15.54 -0.24
C GLY A 127 -16.40 -15.39 -1.66
N PRO A 128 -17.35 -16.20 -2.08
CA PRO A 128 -17.68 -16.43 -3.47
C PRO A 128 -18.11 -15.13 -4.18
N SER A 129 -17.28 -14.69 -5.12
CA SER A 129 -17.63 -13.82 -6.24
C SER A 129 -18.19 -12.42 -5.89
N GLY A 130 -17.52 -11.67 -5.06
CA GLY A 130 -17.77 -10.24 -4.96
C GLY A 130 -17.04 -9.48 -6.07
N GLY A 131 -17.72 -8.60 -6.77
CA GLY A 131 -17.13 -7.73 -7.76
C GLY A 131 -18.10 -6.59 -8.12
N TYR A 132 -17.62 -5.65 -8.93
CA TYR A 132 -18.46 -4.57 -9.44
C TYR A 132 -18.22 -4.36 -10.93
N VAL A 133 -19.27 -4.15 -11.69
CA VAL A 133 -19.18 -3.87 -13.11
C VAL A 133 -20.19 -2.81 -13.51
N ASP A 134 -19.69 -1.75 -14.11
CA ASP A 134 -20.46 -0.79 -14.89
C ASP A 134 -19.67 -0.39 -16.16
N PRO A 135 -20.17 0.51 -17.02
CA PRO A 135 -19.47 0.92 -18.23
C PRO A 135 -18.10 1.57 -18.00
N TYR A 136 -17.84 2.14 -16.84
CA TYR A 136 -16.60 2.84 -16.53
C TYR A 136 -15.68 2.04 -15.59
N LEU A 137 -16.23 1.44 -14.52
CA LEU A 137 -15.47 0.75 -13.48
C LEU A 137 -15.77 -0.76 -13.48
N ARG A 138 -14.72 -1.57 -13.58
CA ARG A 138 -14.83 -3.03 -13.44
C ARG A 138 -13.88 -3.49 -12.35
N VAL A 139 -14.38 -4.26 -11.40
CA VAL A 139 -13.65 -4.80 -10.28
C VAL A 139 -13.82 -6.31 -10.26
N ASP A 140 -12.72 -7.02 -10.38
CA ASP A 140 -12.64 -8.46 -10.19
C ASP A 140 -11.80 -8.70 -8.92
N LEU A 141 -12.48 -8.95 -7.81
CA LEU A 141 -11.83 -9.16 -6.53
C LEU A 141 -11.01 -10.45 -6.52
N SER A 142 -11.50 -11.49 -7.17
CA SER A 142 -10.85 -12.80 -7.23
C SER A 142 -9.50 -12.77 -7.95
N ARG A 143 -9.40 -11.95 -9.02
CA ARG A 143 -8.17 -11.76 -9.78
C ARG A 143 -7.40 -10.50 -9.38
N ARG A 144 -7.84 -9.82 -8.34
CA ARG A 144 -7.29 -8.54 -7.88
C ARG A 144 -7.11 -7.53 -9.02
N ARG A 145 -8.07 -7.50 -9.93
CA ARG A 145 -8.01 -6.70 -11.15
C ARG A 145 -9.05 -5.60 -11.15
N VAL A 146 -8.60 -4.37 -11.38
CA VAL A 146 -9.46 -3.20 -11.45
C VAL A 146 -9.19 -2.47 -12.75
N THR A 147 -10.26 -2.10 -13.46
CA THR A 147 -10.17 -1.24 -14.65
C THR A 147 -11.11 -0.05 -14.50
N ALA A 148 -10.64 1.14 -14.84
CA ALA A 148 -11.43 2.37 -14.84
C ALA A 148 -11.24 3.10 -16.17
N GLY A 149 -12.32 3.55 -16.78
CA GLY A 149 -12.29 4.18 -18.10
C GLY A 149 -11.65 3.30 -19.20
N GLY A 150 -11.76 1.97 -19.07
CA GLY A 150 -11.15 1.01 -19.99
C GLY A 150 -9.67 0.70 -19.74
N HIS A 151 -9.02 1.37 -18.78
CA HIS A 151 -7.60 1.17 -18.47
C HIS A 151 -7.40 0.36 -17.20
N LEU A 152 -6.39 -0.52 -17.20
CA LEU A 152 -5.99 -1.27 -16.01
C LEU A 152 -5.45 -0.31 -14.96
N VAL A 153 -6.01 -0.37 -13.73
CA VAL A 153 -5.58 0.44 -12.59
C VAL A 153 -4.67 -0.39 -11.69
N LYS A 154 -3.45 0.09 -11.48
CA LYS A 154 -2.52 -0.52 -10.52
C LYS A 154 -2.81 0.02 -9.13
N LEU A 155 -3.33 -0.83 -8.27
CA LEU A 155 -3.49 -0.55 -6.84
C LEU A 155 -2.35 -1.23 -6.08
N SER A 156 -1.83 -0.56 -5.05
CA SER A 156 -0.95 -1.22 -4.08
C SER A 156 -1.74 -2.24 -3.26
N PRO A 157 -1.10 -3.16 -2.56
CA PRO A 157 -1.79 -4.12 -1.70
C PRO A 157 -2.75 -3.47 -0.70
N THR A 158 -2.30 -2.42 -0.02
CA THR A 158 -3.09 -1.68 0.96
C THR A 158 -4.28 -0.94 0.31
N GLU A 159 -4.06 -0.29 -0.83
CA GLU A 159 -5.13 0.33 -1.62
C GLU A 159 -6.15 -0.72 -2.07
N PHE A 160 -5.68 -1.86 -2.56
CA PHE A 160 -6.58 -2.93 -2.99
C PHE A 160 -7.38 -3.51 -1.81
N SER A 161 -6.74 -3.75 -0.66
CA SER A 161 -7.41 -4.24 0.54
C SER A 161 -8.52 -3.30 1.02
N LEU A 162 -8.21 -1.99 1.12
CA LEU A 162 -9.21 -0.99 1.47
C LEU A 162 -10.35 -0.93 0.43
N PHE A 163 -10.00 -0.94 -0.83
CA PHE A 163 -10.98 -0.88 -1.90
C PHE A 163 -11.87 -2.12 -1.95
N SER A 164 -11.30 -3.32 -1.80
CA SER A 164 -12.04 -4.58 -1.74
C SER A 164 -13.04 -4.58 -0.60
N HIS A 165 -12.61 -4.15 0.60
CA HIS A 165 -13.50 -4.07 1.76
C HIS A 165 -14.69 -3.13 1.50
N LEU A 166 -14.46 -1.98 0.85
CA LEU A 166 -15.54 -1.07 0.47
C LEU A 166 -16.48 -1.67 -0.58
N VAL A 167 -15.93 -2.36 -1.59
CA VAL A 167 -16.72 -3.00 -2.67
C VAL A 167 -17.57 -4.14 -2.11
N GLU A 168 -17.04 -4.97 -1.22
CA GLU A 168 -17.76 -6.07 -0.56
C GLU A 168 -18.90 -5.58 0.32
N ASN A 169 -18.74 -4.39 0.89
CA ASN A 169 -19.74 -3.71 1.69
C ASN A 169 -20.53 -2.67 0.89
N ARG A 170 -20.70 -2.89 -0.42
CA ARG A 170 -21.42 -1.99 -1.32
C ARG A 170 -22.80 -1.62 -0.78
N GLY A 171 -23.14 -0.35 -0.84
CA GLY A 171 -24.41 0.17 -0.37
C GLY A 171 -24.56 0.26 1.15
N ARG A 172 -23.47 -0.05 1.90
CA ARG A 172 -23.38 0.09 3.36
C ARG A 172 -22.35 1.16 3.73
N LEU A 173 -22.64 1.91 4.77
CA LEU A 173 -21.65 2.81 5.37
C LEU A 173 -20.64 1.98 6.18
N VAL A 174 -19.39 2.07 5.81
CA VAL A 174 -18.24 1.49 6.53
C VAL A 174 -17.68 2.59 7.43
N SER A 175 -17.66 2.37 8.74
CA SER A 175 -17.10 3.34 9.68
C SER A 175 -15.60 3.50 9.51
N GLN A 176 -15.03 4.61 10.03
CA GLN A 176 -13.58 4.80 9.96
C GLN A 176 -12.83 3.69 10.71
N ASP A 177 -13.31 3.31 11.89
CA ASP A 177 -12.69 2.28 12.71
C ASP A 177 -12.76 0.91 12.03
N GLU A 178 -13.89 0.57 11.41
CA GLU A 178 -14.07 -0.64 10.63
C GLU A 178 -13.11 -0.69 9.42
N ALA A 179 -13.01 0.39 8.67
CA ALA A 179 -12.10 0.48 7.52
C ALA A 179 -10.64 0.38 7.95
N ILE A 180 -10.28 0.96 9.09
CA ILE A 180 -8.94 0.86 9.68
C ILE A 180 -8.67 -0.59 10.11
N GLU A 181 -9.59 -1.20 10.84
CA GLU A 181 -9.46 -2.58 11.34
C GLU A 181 -9.35 -3.60 10.19
N ALA A 182 -10.05 -3.37 9.08
CA ALA A 182 -10.00 -4.23 7.90
C ALA A 182 -8.67 -4.16 7.15
N VAL A 183 -7.93 -3.05 7.28
CA VAL A 183 -6.72 -2.79 6.49
C VAL A 183 -5.46 -2.73 7.35
N TRP A 184 -5.57 -2.26 8.59
CA TRP A 184 -4.46 -2.15 9.54
C TRP A 184 -4.88 -2.82 10.85
N GLU A 185 -4.03 -3.69 11.40
CA GLU A 185 -4.28 -4.27 12.72
C GLU A 185 -4.33 -3.16 13.80
N ARG A 186 -5.09 -3.40 14.88
CA ARG A 186 -5.30 -2.44 15.97
C ARG A 186 -3.97 -1.93 16.54
N GLY A 187 -3.62 -0.72 16.14
CA GLY A 187 -2.51 0.07 16.65
C GLY A 187 -2.95 1.53 16.75
N ASP A 188 -2.10 2.46 17.18
CA ASP A 188 -2.39 3.88 17.46
C ASP A 188 -3.42 4.54 16.51
N LEU A 189 -4.69 4.49 16.92
CA LEU A 189 -5.87 4.98 16.19
C LEU A 189 -5.75 6.40 15.58
N PRO A 190 -5.15 7.40 16.25
CA PRO A 190 -5.07 8.75 15.70
C PRO A 190 -4.25 8.85 14.41
N THR A 191 -3.21 8.05 14.28
CA THR A 191 -2.35 8.01 13.09
C THR A 191 -3.07 7.33 11.92
N HIS A 192 -3.80 6.24 12.20
CA HIS A 192 -4.52 5.47 11.18
C HIS A 192 -5.69 6.24 10.55
N SER A 193 -6.37 7.11 11.30
CA SER A 193 -7.46 7.94 10.77
C SER A 193 -6.97 8.91 9.68
N LYS A 194 -5.80 9.53 9.86
CA LYS A 194 -5.17 10.35 8.83
C LYS A 194 -4.72 9.52 7.62
N MET A 195 -4.19 8.33 7.86
CA MET A 195 -3.81 7.38 6.82
C MET A 195 -5.03 6.95 6.00
N LEU A 196 -6.13 6.58 6.63
CA LEU A 196 -7.35 6.18 5.94
C LEU A 196 -7.83 7.26 4.96
N SER A 197 -7.94 8.51 5.41
CA SER A 197 -8.33 9.64 4.54
C SER A 197 -7.39 9.81 3.35
N LEU A 198 -6.11 9.58 3.56
CA LEU A 198 -5.07 9.65 2.54
C LEU A 198 -5.26 8.55 1.48
N TYR A 199 -5.47 7.29 1.91
CA TYR A 199 -5.70 6.17 0.99
C TYR A 199 -7.01 6.30 0.22
N ILE A 200 -8.06 6.81 0.83
CA ILE A 200 -9.30 7.18 0.12
C ILE A 200 -9.01 8.22 -0.96
N GLY A 201 -8.16 9.21 -0.66
CA GLY A 201 -7.71 10.18 -1.65
C GLY A 201 -6.93 9.54 -2.81
N TYR A 202 -6.12 8.52 -2.54
CA TYR A 202 -5.38 7.81 -3.59
C TYR A 202 -6.30 6.96 -4.46
N LEU A 203 -7.20 6.22 -3.84
CA LEU A 203 -8.20 5.44 -4.55
C LEU A 203 -9.02 6.34 -5.48
N ARG A 204 -9.50 7.47 -5.00
CA ARG A 204 -10.24 8.41 -5.84
C ARG A 204 -9.43 8.90 -7.03
N ARG A 205 -8.16 9.27 -6.85
CA ARG A 205 -7.31 9.71 -7.96
C ARG A 205 -7.07 8.63 -9.01
N LYS A 206 -7.13 7.36 -8.63
CA LYS A 206 -6.92 6.24 -9.55
C LYS A 206 -8.19 5.72 -10.19
N LEU A 207 -9.31 5.81 -9.49
CA LEU A 207 -10.56 5.13 -9.86
C LEU A 207 -11.64 6.08 -10.38
N GLU A 208 -11.66 7.32 -9.91
CA GLU A 208 -12.70 8.30 -10.28
C GLU A 208 -12.29 9.11 -11.51
N ALA A 209 -13.27 9.44 -12.35
CA ALA A 209 -13.05 10.38 -13.44
C ALA A 209 -12.73 11.79 -12.92
N ASP A 210 -13.36 12.19 -11.80
CA ASP A 210 -13.07 13.43 -11.05
C ASP A 210 -12.96 13.10 -9.56
N PRO A 211 -11.75 13.12 -8.98
CA PRO A 211 -11.55 12.84 -7.57
C PRO A 211 -12.28 13.79 -6.60
N CYS A 212 -12.60 15.00 -7.04
CA CYS A 212 -13.32 16.00 -6.26
C CYS A 212 -14.84 15.78 -6.29
N ARG A 213 -15.33 15.02 -7.29
CA ARG A 213 -16.72 14.62 -7.44
C ARG A 213 -16.82 13.10 -7.58
N PRO A 214 -16.51 12.36 -6.51
CA PRO A 214 -16.44 10.91 -6.56
C PRO A 214 -17.80 10.29 -6.91
N ARG A 215 -17.77 9.31 -7.79
CA ARG A 215 -18.95 8.56 -8.27
C ARG A 215 -19.07 7.19 -7.60
N TYR A 216 -17.98 6.69 -7.00
CA TYR A 216 -17.89 5.34 -6.45
C TYR A 216 -17.53 5.33 -4.97
N ILE A 217 -16.56 6.14 -4.54
CA ILE A 217 -16.12 6.16 -3.15
C ILE A 217 -16.60 7.45 -2.50
N HIS A 218 -17.61 7.34 -1.67
CA HIS A 218 -18.26 8.49 -1.04
C HIS A 218 -17.79 8.67 0.40
N THR A 219 -17.92 9.91 0.91
CA THR A 219 -17.61 10.25 2.32
C THR A 219 -18.88 10.68 3.01
N ARG A 220 -19.16 10.10 4.18
CA ARG A 220 -20.12 10.64 5.13
C ARG A 220 -19.35 11.27 6.29
N TYR A 221 -19.31 12.58 6.33
CA TYR A 221 -18.49 13.33 7.28
C TYR A 221 -18.75 12.88 8.73
N GLY A 222 -17.67 12.64 9.48
CA GLY A 222 -17.70 12.19 10.86
C GLY A 222 -18.19 10.75 11.08
N LYS A 223 -18.56 10.01 10.01
CA LYS A 223 -19.07 8.64 10.13
C LYS A 223 -18.22 7.60 9.41
N GLY A 224 -17.80 7.86 8.15
CA GLY A 224 -17.02 6.89 7.40
C GLY A 224 -17.13 7.05 5.89
N TYR A 225 -17.01 5.94 5.20
CA TYR A 225 -17.00 5.86 3.74
C TYR A 225 -17.96 4.77 3.26
N TRP A 226 -18.40 4.89 2.03
CA TRP A 226 -19.18 3.84 1.40
C TRP A 226 -18.88 3.75 -0.10
N PHE A 227 -19.01 2.54 -0.63
CA PHE A 227 -18.91 2.28 -2.06
C PHE A 227 -20.30 2.14 -2.66
N GLY A 228 -20.52 2.87 -3.75
CA GLY A 228 -21.73 2.75 -4.54
C GLY A 228 -21.48 3.27 -5.95
N GLY A 229 -22.12 2.66 -6.92
CA GLY A 229 -22.09 3.14 -8.30
C GLY A 229 -23.03 4.33 -8.53
N PRO A 230 -23.01 4.90 -9.75
CA PRO A 230 -23.80 6.10 -10.07
C PRO A 230 -25.32 5.92 -9.93
N TYR A 231 -25.80 4.71 -9.78
CA TYR A 231 -27.23 4.37 -9.62
C TYR A 231 -27.57 3.88 -8.21
N ASP A 232 -26.57 3.74 -7.33
CA ASP A 232 -26.78 3.32 -5.96
C ASP A 232 -27.27 4.50 -5.10
N ARG A 233 -28.13 4.19 -4.13
CA ARG A 233 -28.59 5.20 -3.16
C ARG A 233 -27.62 5.27 -1.99
N GLU A 234 -27.51 6.46 -1.42
CA GLU A 234 -26.77 6.64 -0.16
C GLU A 234 -27.38 5.73 0.92
N PRO A 235 -26.51 4.98 1.65
CA PRO A 235 -27.00 4.15 2.76
C PRO A 235 -27.62 5.00 3.87
N ALA A 236 -28.61 4.47 4.52
CA ALA A 236 -29.37 5.12 5.59
C ALA A 236 -28.50 5.50 6.81
#